data_1f6bc1a6c1ab5ceb0cde313b4ccd4279
#
_entry.id   1f6bc1a6c1ab5ceb0cde313b4ccd4279
#
_cell.length_a   1.000
_cell.length_b   1.000
_cell.length_c   1.000
_cell.angle_alpha   90.00
_cell.angle_beta   90.00
_cell.angle_gamma   90.00
#
_symmetry.space_group_name_H-M   'P 1'
#
loop_
_entity.id
_entity.type
_entity.pdbx_description
1 polymer ?
#
loop_
_entity_poly.entity_id
_entity_poly.type
_entity_poly.pdbx_seq_one_letter_code
_entity_poly.pdbx_strand_id
1 'polypeptide(L)'
;MTRHPRRAPNYDRKLTRRITLEDGTKLATLRDAANLFAERFATVKSWPLLEVAIGRLIVAAEDSKRDKAQAATEAIERVLRDRRLR
;
A
#
# COMPACT_ATOMS: atom_id res chain seq x y z
N MET A 1 11.07 34.46 -2.43
CA MET A 1 9.78 33.91 -2.12
C MET A 1 9.87 32.49 -1.60
N THR A 2 9.25 32.27 -0.52
CA THR A 2 9.28 30.95 0.06
C THR A 2 8.09 30.17 -0.42
N ARG A 3 8.38 29.03 -0.93
CA ARG A 3 7.36 28.14 -1.38
C ARG A 3 7.38 26.91 -0.50
N HIS A 4 6.24 26.51 -0.05
CA HIS A 4 6.18 25.29 0.73
C HIS A 4 6.66 24.13 -0.11
N PRO A 5 7.71 23.45 0.33
CA PRO A 5 8.09 22.24 -0.36
C PRO A 5 6.92 21.27 -0.25
N ARG A 6 6.66 20.57 -1.32
CA ARG A 6 5.67 19.55 -1.27
C ARG A 6 6.10 18.54 -0.21
N ARG A 7 5.18 18.22 0.70
CA ARG A 7 5.50 17.23 1.71
C ARG A 7 5.84 15.92 1.03
N ALA A 8 6.96 15.34 1.40
CA ALA A 8 7.36 14.05 0.85
C ALA A 8 6.34 12.99 1.26
N PRO A 9 6.01 12.05 0.37
CA PRO A 9 5.13 10.95 0.73
C PRO A 9 5.67 10.19 1.93
N ASN A 10 4.78 9.87 2.86
CA ASN A 10 5.16 9.17 4.08
C ASN A 10 4.76 7.68 3.97
N TYR A 11 5.68 6.88 3.48
CA TYR A 11 5.44 5.45 3.35
C TYR A 11 5.64 4.68 4.65
N ASP A 12 6.13 5.35 5.70
CA ASP A 12 6.22 4.74 7.02
C ASP A 12 4.89 4.80 7.76
N ARG A 13 3.89 5.44 7.16
CA ARG A 13 2.57 5.51 7.74
C ARG A 13 2.00 4.11 7.91
N LYS A 14 1.39 3.86 9.05
CA LYS A 14 0.87 2.54 9.36
C LYS A 14 -0.43 2.27 8.63
N LEU A 15 -0.62 1.03 8.24
CA LEU A 15 -1.91 0.56 7.75
C LEU A 15 -2.91 0.61 8.89
N THR A 16 -4.20 0.65 8.59
CA THR A 16 -5.21 0.72 9.64
C THR A 16 -5.31 -0.59 10.41
N ARG A 17 -4.81 -1.67 9.84
CA ARG A 17 -4.65 -2.92 10.56
C ARG A 17 -3.47 -3.68 9.97
N ARG A 18 -2.85 -4.51 10.79
CA ARG A 18 -1.72 -5.31 10.34
C ARG A 18 -2.23 -6.45 9.48
N ILE A 19 -1.52 -6.70 8.39
CA ILE A 19 -1.86 -7.77 7.47
C ILE A 19 -0.79 -8.85 7.58
N THR A 20 -1.22 -10.10 7.78
CA THR A 20 -0.29 -11.23 7.86
C THR A 20 -0.54 -12.14 6.67
N LEU A 21 0.52 -12.47 5.93
CA LEU A 21 0.45 -13.36 4.82
C LEU A 21 0.56 -14.82 5.27
N GLU A 22 0.23 -15.75 4.39
CA GLU A 22 0.29 -17.17 4.72
C GLU A 22 1.69 -17.63 5.11
N ASP A 23 2.72 -17.02 4.52
CA ASP A 23 4.10 -17.38 4.81
C ASP A 23 4.63 -16.73 6.08
N GLY A 24 3.78 -16.01 6.81
CA GLY A 24 4.18 -15.35 8.04
C GLY A 24 4.64 -13.92 7.88
N THR A 25 4.78 -13.45 6.65
CA THR A 25 5.18 -12.06 6.40
C THR A 25 4.12 -11.11 6.94
N LYS A 26 4.55 -10.07 7.64
CA LYS A 26 3.64 -9.09 8.21
C LYS A 26 3.82 -7.74 7.56
N LEU A 27 2.70 -7.13 7.20
CA LEU A 27 2.68 -5.80 6.62
C LEU A 27 2.07 -4.85 7.64
N ALA A 28 2.86 -3.92 8.12
CA ALA A 28 2.39 -2.95 9.12
C ALA A 28 2.31 -1.54 8.58
N THR A 29 3.08 -1.22 7.53
CA THR A 29 3.17 0.12 6.98
C THR A 29 2.95 0.10 5.48
N LEU A 30 2.74 1.29 4.91
CA LEU A 30 2.62 1.44 3.46
C LEU A 30 3.89 0.96 2.77
N ARG A 31 5.05 1.23 3.38
CA ARG A 31 6.34 0.81 2.83
C ARG A 31 6.42 -0.72 2.72
N ASP A 32 5.92 -1.41 3.74
CA ASP A 32 5.91 -2.87 3.72
C ASP A 32 5.14 -3.40 2.51
N ALA A 33 3.97 -2.82 2.26
CA ALA A 33 3.15 -3.23 1.13
C ALA A 33 3.82 -2.87 -0.20
N ALA A 34 4.42 -1.68 -0.28
CA ALA A 34 5.10 -1.26 -1.50
C ALA A 34 6.26 -2.20 -1.83
N ASN A 35 7.03 -2.58 -0.80
CA ASN A 35 8.15 -3.49 -1.00
C ASN A 35 7.66 -4.86 -1.45
N LEU A 36 6.58 -5.35 -0.86
CA LEU A 36 6.00 -6.63 -1.25
C LEU A 36 5.59 -6.60 -2.72
N PHE A 37 4.90 -5.53 -3.13
CA PHE A 37 4.46 -5.42 -4.51
C PHE A 37 5.65 -5.35 -5.47
N ALA A 38 6.70 -4.62 -5.09
CA ALA A 38 7.89 -4.51 -5.92
C ALA A 38 8.59 -5.87 -6.07
N GLU A 39 8.60 -6.68 -5.02
CA GLU A 39 9.27 -7.96 -5.06
C GLU A 39 8.45 -9.03 -5.77
N ARG A 40 7.15 -9.10 -5.43
CA ARG A 40 6.32 -10.19 -5.88
C ARG A 40 5.63 -9.94 -7.21
N PHE A 41 5.36 -8.67 -7.51
CA PHE A 41 4.54 -8.33 -8.67
C PHE A 41 5.25 -7.40 -9.65
N ALA A 42 6.58 -7.32 -9.57
CA ALA A 42 7.34 -6.42 -10.44
C ALA A 42 7.15 -6.70 -11.92
N THR A 43 6.91 -7.97 -12.26
CA THR A 43 6.76 -8.38 -13.66
C THR A 43 5.30 -8.53 -14.10
N VAL A 44 4.37 -8.27 -13.19
CA VAL A 44 2.96 -8.39 -13.52
C VAL A 44 2.57 -7.20 -14.40
N LYS A 45 1.97 -7.53 -15.53
CA LYS A 45 1.51 -6.51 -16.44
C LYS A 45 0.06 -6.20 -16.14
N SER A 46 -0.69 -5.60 -16.70
CA SER A 46 -2.08 -5.26 -16.57
C SER A 46 -2.86 -6.09 -15.53
N TRP A 47 -2.91 -5.59 -14.30
CA TRP A 47 -3.70 -6.19 -13.25
C TRP A 47 -4.42 -5.08 -12.49
N PRO A 48 -5.69 -4.83 -12.81
CA PRO A 48 -6.42 -3.67 -12.26
C PRO A 48 -6.47 -3.62 -10.74
N LEU A 49 -6.63 -4.76 -10.06
CA LEU A 49 -6.66 -4.75 -8.60
C LEU A 49 -5.35 -4.24 -8.03
N LEU A 50 -4.23 -4.65 -8.61
CA LEU A 50 -2.92 -4.18 -8.17
C LEU A 50 -2.75 -2.70 -8.45
N GLU A 51 -3.18 -2.25 -9.62
CA GLU A 51 -3.06 -0.84 -9.97
C GLU A 51 -3.87 0.05 -9.03
N VAL A 52 -5.06 -0.38 -8.67
CA VAL A 52 -5.89 0.34 -7.70
C VAL A 52 -5.21 0.38 -6.34
N ALA A 53 -4.66 -0.75 -5.89
CA ALA A 53 -3.98 -0.82 -4.61
C ALA A 53 -2.77 0.10 -4.56
N ILE A 54 -1.97 0.11 -5.62
CA ILE A 54 -0.81 0.99 -5.70
C ILE A 54 -1.24 2.45 -5.66
N GLY A 55 -2.28 2.81 -6.42
CA GLY A 55 -2.79 4.16 -6.43
C GLY A 55 -3.27 4.61 -5.06
N ARG A 56 -4.01 3.77 -4.35
CA ARG A 56 -4.51 4.10 -3.03
C ARG A 56 -3.39 4.17 -2.00
N LEU A 57 -2.36 3.34 -2.16
CA LEU A 57 -1.19 3.37 -1.31
C LEU A 57 -0.46 4.70 -1.46
N ILE A 58 -0.29 5.17 -2.67
CA ILE A 58 0.37 6.44 -2.94
C ILE A 58 -0.44 7.60 -2.34
N VAL A 59 -1.76 7.59 -2.54
CA VAL A 59 -2.62 8.61 -1.99
C VAL A 59 -2.52 8.62 -0.46
N ALA A 60 -2.52 7.44 0.17
CA ALA A 60 -2.41 7.36 1.62
C ALA A 60 -1.07 7.89 2.12
N ALA A 61 -0.01 7.72 1.34
CA ALA A 61 1.31 8.24 1.72
C ALA A 61 1.34 9.76 1.63
N GLU A 62 0.57 10.34 0.73
CA GLU A 62 0.54 11.78 0.51
C GLU A 62 -0.50 12.52 1.35
N ASP A 63 -1.55 11.82 1.76
CA ASP A 63 -2.68 12.41 2.49
C ASP A 63 -2.78 11.72 3.84
N SER A 64 -2.66 12.50 4.92
CA SER A 64 -2.62 11.95 6.27
C SER A 64 -3.99 11.54 6.82
N LYS A 65 -5.05 11.68 6.07
CA LYS A 65 -6.38 11.31 6.54
C LYS A 65 -6.50 9.81 6.73
N ARG A 66 -7.21 9.42 7.80
CA ARG A 66 -7.35 8.02 8.14
C ARG A 66 -8.10 7.23 7.09
N ASP A 67 -9.11 7.83 6.46
CA ASP A 67 -9.87 7.12 5.44
C ASP A 67 -9.03 6.73 4.24
N LYS A 68 -7.97 7.49 3.96
CA LYS A 68 -7.06 7.16 2.87
C LYS A 68 -6.24 5.92 3.23
N ALA A 69 -5.76 5.86 4.47
CA ALA A 69 -5.03 4.69 4.95
C ALA A 69 -5.92 3.46 4.98
N GLN A 70 -7.18 3.63 5.36
CA GLN A 70 -8.13 2.52 5.39
C GLN A 70 -8.39 2.01 3.98
N ALA A 71 -8.62 2.91 3.02
CA ALA A 71 -8.85 2.53 1.64
C ALA A 71 -7.66 1.77 1.07
N ALA A 72 -6.44 2.22 1.39
CA ALA A 72 -5.22 1.54 0.95
C ALA A 72 -5.14 0.14 1.58
N THR A 73 -5.39 0.03 2.88
CA THR A 73 -5.35 -1.26 3.58
C THR A 73 -6.30 -2.25 2.95
N GLU A 74 -7.53 -1.83 2.69
CA GLU A 74 -8.54 -2.70 2.09
C GLU A 74 -8.15 -3.14 0.68
N ALA A 75 -7.60 -2.22 -0.11
CA ALA A 75 -7.19 -2.55 -1.46
C ALA A 75 -6.02 -3.53 -1.46
N ILE A 76 -5.07 -3.34 -0.54
CA ILE A 76 -3.94 -4.24 -0.40
C ILE A 76 -4.43 -5.63 -0.02
N GLU A 77 -5.35 -5.72 0.94
CA GLU A 77 -5.90 -7.01 1.34
C GLU A 77 -6.61 -7.71 0.19
N ARG A 78 -7.31 -6.94 -0.64
CA ARG A 78 -8.02 -7.52 -1.78
C ARG A 78 -7.04 -8.13 -2.78
N VAL A 79 -5.92 -7.44 -3.05
CA VAL A 79 -4.88 -7.95 -3.93
C VAL A 79 -4.32 -9.27 -3.39
N LEU A 80 -3.99 -9.28 -2.10
CA LEU A 80 -3.39 -10.47 -1.48
C LEU A 80 -4.36 -11.63 -1.47
N ARG A 81 -5.62 -11.37 -1.22
CA ARG A 81 -6.65 -12.41 -1.21
C ARG A 81 -6.86 -12.97 -2.61
N ASP A 82 -6.83 -12.11 -3.63
CA ASP A 82 -7.01 -12.53 -5.00
C ASP A 82 -5.89 -13.47 -5.44
N ARG A 83 -4.68 -13.28 -4.90
CA ARG A 83 -3.53 -14.13 -5.19
C ARG A 83 -3.35 -15.23 -4.15
N ARG A 84 -4.27 -15.35 -3.22
CA ARG A 84 -4.23 -16.36 -2.16
C ARG A 84 -2.95 -16.30 -1.33
N LEU A 85 -2.44 -15.08 -1.11
CA LEU A 85 -1.28 -14.88 -0.25
C LEU A 85 -1.68 -14.67 1.20
N ARG A 86 -2.96 -14.53 1.45
CA ARG A 86 -3.46 -14.29 2.77
C ARG A 86 -4.60 -15.25 3.11
#